data_699bc27bca416cd2b0eea9977c656d40
#
_entry.id   699bc27bca416cd2b0eea9977c656d40
#
_cell.length_a   1.000
_cell.length_b   1.000
_cell.length_c   1.000
_cell.angle_alpha   90.00
_cell.angle_beta   90.00
_cell.angle_gamma   90.00
#
_symmetry.space_group_name_H-M   'P 1'
#
loop_
_entity.id
_entity.type
_entity.pdbx_description
1 polymer ?
#
loop_
_entity_poly.entity_id
_entity_poly.type
_entity_poly.pdbx_seq_one_letter_code
_entity_poly.pdbx_strand_id
1 'polypeptide(L)'
;MADHDRVFAGFVEEVRGRAGAPLLSVVAHGSALGPQFRPGVSDYNFLLVADPVDLALLERLATLAGKWRKRRISVPLVVRPIFIASALDSWPLEFLSMTAQYRVLYGDDPLAGISFQQEHIRLQCEREIRSKLILFRQAYIECEGAPKRLKQALDRGWPSLLAIFRGLLYLKGGPWQAQGEPAWKASADLLALPPNLLPELHAMRLSRSTPARGLITARFDQVLETLRRLSEEVDRW
;
A
#
# COMPACT_ATOMS: atom_id res chain seq x y z
N MET A 1 -23.00 8.21 12.81
CA MET A 1 -21.59 7.80 12.73
C MET A 1 -21.43 6.96 11.48
N ALA A 2 -20.51 7.34 10.61
CA ALA A 2 -20.20 6.52 9.44
C ALA A 2 -19.76 5.12 9.91
N ASP A 3 -19.99 4.10 9.12
CA ASP A 3 -19.65 2.69 9.45
C ASP A 3 -18.14 2.53 9.79
N HIS A 4 -17.29 3.34 9.17
CA HIS A 4 -15.86 3.42 9.47
C HIS A 4 -15.54 3.83 10.91
N ASP A 5 -16.24 4.84 11.46
CA ASP A 5 -15.94 5.33 12.80
C ASP A 5 -16.24 4.27 13.86
N ARG A 6 -17.25 3.43 13.62
CA ARG A 6 -17.54 2.28 14.49
C ARG A 6 -16.41 1.25 14.43
N VAL A 7 -15.89 0.96 13.22
CA VAL A 7 -14.76 0.02 13.06
C VAL A 7 -13.52 0.57 13.75
N PHE A 8 -13.22 1.85 13.58
CA PHE A 8 -12.05 2.51 14.18
C PHE A 8 -12.13 2.53 15.71
N ALA A 9 -13.26 2.96 16.27
CA ALA A 9 -13.46 2.98 17.72
C ALA A 9 -13.33 1.58 18.32
N GLY A 10 -13.99 0.58 17.72
CA GLY A 10 -13.89 -0.80 18.17
C GLY A 10 -12.49 -1.39 18.06
N PHE A 11 -11.72 -1.03 17.03
CA PHE A 11 -10.33 -1.46 16.89
C PHE A 11 -9.44 -0.85 17.98
N VAL A 12 -9.58 0.46 18.23
CA VAL A 12 -8.82 1.16 19.29
C VAL A 12 -9.09 0.53 20.66
N GLU A 13 -10.35 0.30 20.99
CA GLU A 13 -10.75 -0.30 22.26
C GLU A 13 -10.13 -1.70 22.44
N GLU A 14 -10.23 -2.56 21.41
CA GLU A 14 -9.65 -3.90 21.42
C GLU A 14 -8.14 -3.89 21.60
N VAL A 15 -7.44 -3.03 20.84
CA VAL A 15 -5.98 -2.93 20.92
C VAL A 15 -5.54 -2.39 22.28
N ARG A 16 -6.18 -1.33 22.79
CA ARG A 16 -5.87 -0.78 24.12
C ARG A 16 -6.08 -1.81 25.23
N GLY A 17 -7.17 -2.56 25.18
CA GLY A 17 -7.46 -3.60 26.16
C GLY A 17 -6.46 -4.77 26.15
N ARG A 18 -5.81 -5.03 25.01
CA ARG A 18 -4.84 -6.14 24.88
C ARG A 18 -3.39 -5.69 24.98
N ALA A 19 -3.04 -4.57 24.37
CA ALA A 19 -1.66 -4.06 24.40
C ALA A 19 -1.30 -3.50 25.77
N GLY A 20 -2.24 -2.84 26.43
CA GLY A 20 -1.99 -2.22 27.76
C GLY A 20 -1.02 -1.03 27.66
N ALA A 21 -0.22 -0.83 28.71
CA ALA A 21 0.69 0.31 28.87
C ALA A 21 1.73 0.51 27.76
N PRO A 22 2.25 -0.53 27.06
CA PRO A 22 3.18 -0.34 25.95
C PRO A 22 2.60 0.45 24.76
N LEU A 23 1.27 0.51 24.58
CA LEU A 23 0.65 1.19 23.43
C LEU A 23 0.74 2.71 23.58
N LEU A 24 1.40 3.36 22.61
CA LEU A 24 1.61 4.80 22.57
C LEU A 24 0.67 5.49 21.57
N SER A 25 0.48 4.89 20.38
CA SER A 25 -0.38 5.49 19.34
C SER A 25 -1.06 4.43 18.47
N VAL A 26 -2.24 4.79 17.95
CA VAL A 26 -2.98 4.04 16.93
C VAL A 26 -3.33 4.98 15.80
N VAL A 27 -2.88 4.66 14.59
CA VAL A 27 -3.13 5.43 13.38
C VAL A 27 -3.84 4.57 12.35
N ALA A 28 -4.97 5.05 11.82
CA ALA A 28 -5.57 4.50 10.61
C ALA A 28 -4.94 5.15 9.38
N HIS A 29 -4.70 4.39 8.32
CA HIS A 29 -4.12 4.93 7.09
C HIS A 29 -4.66 4.25 5.83
N GLY A 30 -4.39 4.87 4.67
CA GLY A 30 -4.71 4.31 3.36
C GLY A 30 -6.18 4.46 2.95
N SER A 31 -6.62 3.59 2.06
CA SER A 31 -7.89 3.73 1.33
C SER A 31 -9.15 3.81 2.20
N ALA A 32 -9.11 3.31 3.44
CA ALA A 32 -10.24 3.38 4.37
C ALA A 32 -10.63 4.83 4.76
N LEU A 33 -9.73 5.79 4.54
CA LEU A 33 -9.95 7.20 4.81
C LEU A 33 -10.31 8.00 3.55
N GLY A 34 -10.34 7.36 2.38
CA GLY A 34 -10.53 8.00 1.09
C GLY A 34 -11.82 7.63 0.37
N PRO A 35 -12.14 8.36 -0.71
CA PRO A 35 -13.34 8.13 -1.50
C PRO A 35 -13.33 6.79 -2.26
N GLN A 36 -12.19 6.14 -2.34
CA GLN A 36 -12.02 4.84 -3.02
C GLN A 36 -12.35 3.64 -2.13
N PHE A 37 -12.67 3.86 -0.86
CA PHE A 37 -13.03 2.77 0.04
C PHE A 37 -14.32 2.09 -0.38
N ARG A 38 -14.28 0.76 -0.44
CA ARG A 38 -15.45 -0.07 -0.74
C ARG A 38 -15.70 -1.04 0.42
N PRO A 39 -16.80 -0.89 1.16
CA PRO A 39 -17.17 -1.83 2.21
C PRO A 39 -17.21 -3.28 1.68
N GLY A 40 -16.66 -4.22 2.45
CA GLY A 40 -16.61 -5.64 2.07
C GLY A 40 -15.57 -6.01 1.00
N VAL A 41 -14.85 -5.03 0.42
CA VAL A 41 -13.78 -5.24 -0.57
C VAL A 41 -12.45 -4.71 -0.08
N SER A 42 -12.43 -3.45 0.37
CA SER A 42 -11.23 -2.79 0.89
C SER A 42 -10.93 -3.22 2.32
N ASP A 43 -9.65 -3.28 2.67
CA ASP A 43 -9.20 -3.59 4.02
C ASP A 43 -8.94 -2.30 4.81
N TYR A 44 -9.07 -2.39 6.14
CA TYR A 44 -8.67 -1.34 7.07
C TYR A 44 -7.22 -1.57 7.49
N ASN A 45 -6.37 -0.57 7.31
CA ASN A 45 -4.97 -0.64 7.67
C ASN A 45 -4.66 0.27 8.85
N PHE A 46 -3.86 -0.24 9.79
CA PHE A 46 -3.46 0.47 10.99
C PHE A 46 -1.96 0.37 11.24
N LEU A 47 -1.42 1.45 11.80
CA LEU A 47 -0.11 1.51 12.41
C LEU A 47 -0.31 1.56 13.92
N LEU A 48 0.35 0.68 14.66
CA LEU A 48 0.44 0.69 16.11
C LEU A 48 1.86 1.10 16.51
N VAL A 49 1.97 2.13 17.30
CA VAL A 49 3.24 2.52 17.91
C VAL A 49 3.23 2.10 19.37
N ALA A 50 4.21 1.32 19.77
CA ALA A 50 4.32 0.79 21.12
C ALA A 50 5.78 0.72 21.57
N ASP A 51 6.02 0.72 22.87
CA ASP A 51 7.34 0.52 23.45
C ASP A 51 7.21 -0.16 24.83
N PRO A 52 7.81 -1.34 25.04
CA PRO A 52 8.55 -2.12 24.06
C PRO A 52 7.64 -2.86 23.05
N VAL A 53 8.20 -3.23 21.90
CA VAL A 53 7.61 -4.19 20.98
C VAL A 53 8.37 -5.50 21.15
N ASP A 54 7.83 -6.37 21.97
CA ASP A 54 8.37 -7.69 22.31
C ASP A 54 7.40 -8.82 21.91
N LEU A 55 7.84 -10.06 22.03
CA LEU A 55 7.01 -11.22 21.70
C LEU A 55 5.74 -11.26 22.57
N ALA A 56 5.82 -10.90 23.83
CA ALA A 56 4.67 -10.90 24.73
C ALA A 56 3.57 -9.92 24.27
N LEU A 57 3.93 -8.73 23.75
CA LEU A 57 2.98 -7.82 23.11
C LEU A 57 2.37 -8.46 21.86
N LEU A 58 3.21 -9.04 20.98
CA LEU A 58 2.74 -9.68 19.75
C LEU A 58 1.79 -10.85 20.03
N GLU A 59 2.07 -11.68 21.02
CA GLU A 59 1.18 -12.78 21.47
C GLU A 59 -0.18 -12.26 21.94
N ARG A 60 -0.20 -11.19 22.74
CA ARG A 60 -1.46 -10.55 23.16
C ARG A 60 -2.26 -10.03 21.96
N LEU A 61 -1.63 -9.37 21.00
CA LEU A 61 -2.27 -8.87 19.78
C LEU A 61 -2.72 -10.01 18.86
N ALA A 62 -1.96 -11.10 18.78
CA ALA A 62 -2.29 -12.27 17.96
C ALA A 62 -3.64 -12.89 18.33
N THR A 63 -4.07 -12.76 19.59
CA THR A 63 -5.42 -13.21 20.03
C THR A 63 -6.56 -12.51 19.29
N LEU A 64 -6.31 -11.34 18.71
CA LEU A 64 -7.28 -10.53 17.96
C LEU A 64 -7.28 -10.81 16.45
N ALA A 65 -6.25 -11.47 15.91
CA ALA A 65 -6.04 -11.65 14.47
C ALA A 65 -7.23 -12.32 13.76
N GLY A 66 -7.85 -13.31 14.38
CA GLY A 66 -9.03 -13.99 13.85
C GLY A 66 -10.25 -13.08 13.75
N LYS A 67 -10.45 -12.20 14.73
CA LYS A 67 -11.52 -11.20 14.75
C LYS A 67 -11.27 -10.12 13.69
N TRP A 68 -10.03 -9.64 13.57
CA TRP A 68 -9.63 -8.66 12.57
C TRP A 68 -9.88 -9.16 11.15
N ARG A 69 -9.46 -10.37 10.84
CA ARG A 69 -9.69 -10.99 9.51
C ARG A 69 -11.16 -11.01 9.11
N LYS A 70 -12.07 -11.35 10.05
CA LYS A 70 -13.51 -11.37 9.80
C LYS A 70 -14.07 -9.98 9.50
N ARG A 71 -13.44 -8.92 10.01
CA ARG A 71 -13.82 -7.52 9.83
C ARG A 71 -13.02 -6.81 8.73
N ARG A 72 -12.23 -7.57 7.95
CA ARG A 72 -11.33 -7.03 6.92
C ARG A 72 -10.32 -6.00 7.45
N ILE A 73 -9.88 -6.21 8.67
CA ILE A 73 -8.78 -5.46 9.25
C ILE A 73 -7.50 -6.24 8.94
N SER A 74 -6.58 -5.62 8.20
CA SER A 74 -5.24 -6.16 7.97
C SER A 74 -4.49 -6.28 9.31
N VAL A 75 -3.59 -7.24 9.41
CA VAL A 75 -2.68 -7.28 10.56
C VAL A 75 -1.93 -5.94 10.62
N PRO A 76 -2.02 -5.20 11.73
CA PRO A 76 -1.43 -3.88 11.82
C PRO A 76 0.10 -3.95 11.77
N LEU A 77 0.72 -2.91 11.21
CA LEU A 77 2.15 -2.70 11.41
C LEU A 77 2.37 -2.26 12.86
N VAL A 78 3.24 -2.98 13.58
CA VAL A 78 3.55 -2.68 15.00
C VAL A 78 5.02 -2.28 15.09
N VAL A 79 5.29 -1.05 15.49
CA VAL A 79 6.65 -0.50 15.51
C VAL A 79 6.93 0.27 16.80
N ARG A 80 8.22 0.42 17.12
CA ARG A 80 8.68 1.35 18.16
C ARG A 80 8.81 2.77 17.58
N PRO A 81 8.72 3.83 18.40
CA PRO A 81 8.93 5.20 17.93
C PRO A 81 10.25 5.38 17.18
N ILE A 82 11.34 4.82 17.72
CA ILE A 82 12.66 4.90 17.09
C ILE A 82 12.72 4.28 15.68
N PHE A 83 11.89 3.24 15.41
CA PHE A 83 11.83 2.63 14.10
C PHE A 83 11.35 3.63 13.03
N ILE A 84 10.34 4.45 13.36
CA ILE A 84 9.82 5.45 12.40
C ILE A 84 10.94 6.42 12.00
N ALA A 85 11.66 6.96 13.00
CA ALA A 85 12.74 7.89 12.74
C ALA A 85 13.91 7.28 11.95
N SER A 86 14.27 6.03 12.26
CA SER A 86 15.44 5.36 11.66
C SER A 86 15.16 4.67 10.33
N ALA A 87 13.87 4.43 9.97
CA ALA A 87 13.53 3.70 8.75
C ALA A 87 13.19 4.60 7.55
N LEU A 88 13.25 5.93 7.70
CA LEU A 88 12.93 6.86 6.60
C LEU A 88 13.93 6.81 5.44
N ASP A 89 15.13 6.32 5.67
CA ASP A 89 16.15 6.10 4.65
C ASP A 89 15.97 4.77 3.88
N SER A 90 15.48 3.75 4.57
CA SER A 90 15.39 2.38 4.04
C SER A 90 13.96 1.96 3.68
N TRP A 91 12.94 2.62 4.25
CA TRP A 91 11.52 2.31 4.07
C TRP A 91 10.65 3.55 3.76
N PRO A 92 11.16 4.51 2.96
CA PRO A 92 10.46 5.77 2.75
C PRO A 92 9.14 5.64 1.99
N LEU A 93 8.96 4.67 1.06
CA LEU A 93 7.74 4.50 0.28
C LEU A 93 6.53 4.09 1.14
N GLU A 94 6.74 3.27 2.16
CA GLU A 94 5.70 2.85 3.08
C GLU A 94 5.21 4.05 3.89
N PHE A 95 6.13 4.84 4.46
CA PHE A 95 5.78 6.04 5.21
C PHE A 95 5.18 7.13 4.31
N LEU A 96 5.70 7.33 3.11
CA LEU A 96 5.11 8.23 2.12
C LEU A 96 3.67 7.82 1.79
N SER A 97 3.43 6.52 1.67
CA SER A 97 2.08 5.99 1.42
C SER A 97 1.15 6.18 2.61
N MET A 98 1.65 6.04 3.84
CA MET A 98 0.87 6.29 5.06
C MET A 98 0.54 7.76 5.21
N THR A 99 1.53 8.66 5.06
CA THR A 99 1.35 10.12 5.24
C THR A 99 0.48 10.75 4.15
N ALA A 100 0.27 10.08 3.01
CA ALA A 100 -0.65 10.58 1.99
C ALA A 100 -2.10 10.69 2.50
N GLN A 101 -2.51 9.78 3.38
CA GLN A 101 -3.83 9.82 4.01
C GLN A 101 -3.82 8.99 5.29
N TYR A 102 -3.88 9.66 6.43
CA TYR A 102 -3.94 9.00 7.74
C TYR A 102 -4.81 9.79 8.73
N ARG A 103 -5.17 9.13 9.82
CA ARG A 103 -5.89 9.71 10.96
C ARG A 103 -5.39 9.07 12.26
N VAL A 104 -4.93 9.90 13.18
CA VAL A 104 -4.61 9.47 14.54
C VAL A 104 -5.91 9.15 15.26
N LEU A 105 -6.02 7.95 15.80
CA LEU A 105 -7.19 7.45 16.51
C LEU A 105 -6.96 7.41 18.03
N TYR A 106 -5.71 7.31 18.45
CA TYR A 106 -5.30 7.27 19.85
C TYR A 106 -3.84 7.70 20.01
N GLY A 107 -3.54 8.42 21.09
CA GLY A 107 -2.19 8.88 21.42
C GLY A 107 -1.70 10.05 20.57
N ASP A 108 -0.39 10.29 20.62
CA ASP A 108 0.27 11.34 19.85
C ASP A 108 0.36 10.96 18.37
N ASP A 109 0.59 11.97 17.51
CA ASP A 109 0.80 11.77 16.08
C ASP A 109 2.24 11.33 15.78
N PRO A 110 2.49 10.06 15.48
CA PRO A 110 3.83 9.56 15.24
C PRO A 110 4.35 9.88 13.83
N LEU A 111 3.50 10.41 12.96
CA LEU A 111 3.82 10.76 11.56
C LEU A 111 3.94 12.27 11.35
N ALA A 112 3.69 13.07 12.40
CA ALA A 112 3.82 14.52 12.33
C ALA A 112 5.27 14.95 12.02
N GLY A 113 5.41 15.89 11.08
CA GLY A 113 6.71 16.47 10.74
C GLY A 113 7.69 15.55 10.00
N ILE A 114 7.25 14.36 9.57
CA ILE A 114 8.08 13.48 8.73
C ILE A 114 8.40 14.19 7.41
N SER A 115 9.67 14.19 7.04
CA SER A 115 10.17 14.64 5.74
C SER A 115 10.93 13.53 5.03
N PHE A 116 10.83 13.50 3.72
CA PHE A 116 11.44 12.46 2.89
C PHE A 116 12.58 13.03 2.05
N GLN A 117 13.74 12.38 2.08
CA GLN A 117 14.83 12.70 1.18
C GLN A 117 14.55 12.10 -0.19
N GLN A 118 14.66 12.91 -1.25
CA GLN A 118 14.39 12.46 -2.62
C GLN A 118 15.27 11.27 -3.02
N GLU A 119 16.53 11.27 -2.61
CA GLU A 119 17.46 10.17 -2.89
C GLU A 119 16.99 8.85 -2.32
N HIS A 120 16.50 8.82 -1.07
CA HIS A 120 15.98 7.60 -0.45
C HIS A 120 14.73 7.08 -1.16
N ILE A 121 13.81 7.98 -1.54
CA ILE A 121 12.63 7.63 -2.35
C ILE A 121 13.07 7.06 -3.70
N ARG A 122 14.04 7.69 -4.38
CA ARG A 122 14.55 7.24 -5.68
C ARG A 122 15.14 5.84 -5.58
N LEU A 123 16.04 5.61 -4.63
CA LEU A 123 16.69 4.31 -4.43
C LEU A 123 15.68 3.20 -4.13
N GLN A 124 14.70 3.48 -3.28
CA GLN A 124 13.67 2.47 -3.00
C GLN A 124 12.77 2.24 -4.22
N CYS A 125 12.36 3.28 -4.96
CA CYS A 125 11.62 3.13 -6.21
C CYS A 125 12.38 2.25 -7.21
N GLU A 126 13.66 2.52 -7.42
CA GLU A 126 14.53 1.75 -8.33
C GLU A 126 14.55 0.27 -7.93
N ARG A 127 14.83 -0.02 -6.67
CA ARG A 127 14.88 -1.39 -6.14
C ARG A 127 13.54 -2.10 -6.30
N GLU A 128 12.44 -1.42 -5.93
CA GLU A 128 11.10 -2.00 -6.02
C GLU A 128 10.67 -2.25 -7.47
N ILE A 129 10.96 -1.33 -8.40
CA ILE A 129 10.65 -1.51 -9.82
C ILE A 129 11.39 -2.75 -10.37
N ARG A 130 12.69 -2.86 -10.12
CA ARG A 130 13.51 -4.00 -10.59
C ARG A 130 13.03 -5.33 -9.98
N SER A 131 12.73 -5.33 -8.68
CA SER A 131 12.16 -6.49 -8.00
C SER A 131 10.82 -6.91 -8.60
N LYS A 132 9.90 -5.96 -8.81
CA LYS A 132 8.58 -6.25 -9.38
C LYS A 132 8.66 -6.73 -10.81
N LEU A 133 9.56 -6.17 -11.61
CA LEU A 133 9.77 -6.61 -12.99
C LEU A 133 10.18 -8.10 -13.03
N ILE A 134 11.10 -8.52 -12.17
CA ILE A 134 11.53 -9.92 -12.07
C ILE A 134 10.38 -10.80 -11.57
N LEU A 135 9.72 -10.41 -10.47
CA LEU A 135 8.63 -11.17 -9.88
C LEU A 135 7.44 -11.35 -10.83
N PHE A 136 7.07 -10.30 -11.60
CA PHE A 136 6.01 -10.44 -12.60
C PHE A 136 6.40 -11.34 -13.77
N ARG A 137 7.66 -11.32 -14.23
CA ARG A 137 8.14 -12.27 -15.25
C ARG A 137 8.05 -13.71 -14.76
N GLN A 138 8.49 -13.99 -13.54
CA GLN A 138 8.38 -15.31 -12.92
C GLN A 138 6.90 -15.73 -12.78
N ALA A 139 6.06 -14.83 -12.25
CA ALA A 139 4.63 -15.09 -12.11
C ALA A 139 3.95 -15.38 -13.46
N TYR A 140 4.34 -14.72 -14.53
CA TYR A 140 3.80 -15.00 -15.87
C TYR A 140 4.11 -16.45 -16.32
N ILE A 141 5.36 -16.87 -16.14
CA ILE A 141 5.81 -18.24 -16.45
C ILE A 141 5.05 -19.26 -15.59
N GLU A 142 5.00 -19.03 -14.27
CA GLU A 142 4.29 -19.91 -13.32
C GLU A 142 2.78 -20.02 -13.60
N CYS A 143 2.19 -18.96 -14.13
CA CYS A 143 0.76 -18.95 -14.48
C CYS A 143 0.42 -19.75 -15.74
N GLU A 144 1.39 -20.16 -16.56
CA GLU A 144 1.19 -20.93 -17.79
C GLU A 144 0.15 -20.30 -18.73
N GLY A 145 0.04 -18.96 -18.70
CA GLY A 145 -0.95 -18.20 -19.46
C GLY A 145 -2.41 -18.38 -19.00
N ALA A 146 -2.64 -18.97 -17.82
CA ALA A 146 -3.99 -19.16 -17.28
C ALA A 146 -4.60 -17.82 -16.80
N PRO A 147 -5.72 -17.31 -17.38
CA PRO A 147 -6.23 -15.96 -17.11
C PRO A 147 -6.51 -15.68 -15.64
N LYS A 148 -7.09 -16.64 -14.92
CA LYS A 148 -7.38 -16.52 -13.49
C LYS A 148 -6.12 -16.34 -12.66
N ARG A 149 -5.05 -17.09 -12.96
CA ARG A 149 -3.76 -17.02 -12.25
C ARG A 149 -3.04 -15.70 -12.55
N LEU A 150 -3.06 -15.25 -13.82
CA LEU A 150 -2.53 -13.95 -14.24
C LEU A 150 -3.23 -12.79 -13.52
N LYS A 151 -4.57 -12.83 -13.45
CA LYS A 151 -5.34 -11.84 -12.68
C LYS A 151 -4.91 -11.80 -11.21
N GLN A 152 -4.80 -12.97 -10.58
CA GLN A 152 -4.36 -13.05 -9.17
C GLN A 152 -2.94 -12.52 -8.96
N ALA A 153 -2.04 -12.70 -9.93
CA ALA A 153 -0.70 -12.13 -9.86
C ALA A 153 -0.72 -10.59 -9.91
N LEU A 154 -1.50 -10.00 -10.84
CA LEU A 154 -1.70 -8.54 -10.90
C LEU A 154 -2.37 -8.00 -9.64
N ASP A 155 -3.41 -8.68 -9.14
CA ASP A 155 -4.12 -8.28 -7.92
C ASP A 155 -3.18 -8.23 -6.69
N ARG A 156 -2.29 -9.22 -6.56
CA ARG A 156 -1.27 -9.24 -5.49
C ARG A 156 -0.21 -8.15 -5.64
N GLY A 157 0.17 -7.83 -6.87
CA GLY A 157 1.16 -6.78 -7.16
C GLY A 157 0.61 -5.35 -7.05
N TRP A 158 -0.71 -5.18 -7.10
CA TRP A 158 -1.36 -3.87 -7.16
C TRP A 158 -0.94 -2.88 -6.06
N PRO A 159 -0.93 -3.25 -4.76
CA PRO A 159 -0.53 -2.31 -3.70
C PRO A 159 0.90 -1.78 -3.89
N SER A 160 1.82 -2.66 -4.26
CA SER A 160 3.23 -2.29 -4.50
C SER A 160 3.38 -1.39 -5.73
N LEU A 161 2.63 -1.65 -6.81
CA LEU A 161 2.63 -0.77 -7.99
C LEU A 161 2.17 0.64 -7.63
N LEU A 162 1.10 0.76 -6.85
CA LEU A 162 0.60 2.06 -6.39
C LEU A 162 1.62 2.79 -5.50
N ALA A 163 2.31 2.08 -4.61
CA ALA A 163 3.37 2.67 -3.77
C ALA A 163 4.54 3.19 -4.62
N ILE A 164 4.98 2.41 -5.61
CA ILE A 164 6.02 2.81 -6.57
C ILE A 164 5.58 4.08 -7.32
N PHE A 165 4.40 4.07 -7.96
CA PHE A 165 3.92 5.23 -8.72
C PHE A 165 3.76 6.47 -7.84
N ARG A 166 3.35 6.32 -6.59
CA ARG A 166 3.31 7.43 -5.63
C ARG A 166 4.70 8.00 -5.36
N GLY A 167 5.69 7.14 -5.12
CA GLY A 167 7.08 7.56 -4.96
C GLY A 167 7.62 8.30 -6.18
N LEU A 168 7.32 7.78 -7.37
CA LEU A 168 7.72 8.42 -8.63
C LEU A 168 7.02 9.78 -8.85
N LEU A 169 5.73 9.89 -8.49
CA LEU A 169 5.04 11.18 -8.51
C LEU A 169 5.67 12.17 -7.54
N TYR A 170 6.05 11.72 -6.33
CA TYR A 170 6.77 12.57 -5.38
C TYR A 170 8.07 13.11 -5.98
N LEU A 171 8.88 12.25 -6.59
CA LEU A 171 10.15 12.63 -7.25
C LEU A 171 9.96 13.65 -8.39
N LYS A 172 8.84 13.54 -9.11
CA LYS A 172 8.49 14.46 -10.21
C LYS A 172 7.77 15.74 -9.76
N GLY A 173 7.64 15.98 -8.46
CA GLY A 173 6.88 17.12 -7.92
C GLY A 173 5.38 17.07 -8.21
N GLY A 174 4.86 15.89 -8.51
CA GLY A 174 3.45 15.66 -8.83
C GLY A 174 2.58 15.50 -7.58
N PRO A 175 1.26 15.32 -7.76
CA PRO A 175 0.29 15.21 -6.67
C PRO A 175 0.32 13.81 -6.02
N TRP A 176 1.39 13.48 -5.35
CA TRP A 176 1.62 12.16 -4.76
C TRP A 176 0.62 11.79 -3.63
N GLN A 177 -0.02 12.78 -3.00
CA GLN A 177 -1.08 12.55 -2.02
C GLN A 177 -2.41 12.16 -2.67
N ALA A 178 -2.59 12.42 -3.97
CA ALA A 178 -3.82 12.09 -4.68
C ALA A 178 -4.11 10.58 -4.65
N GLN A 179 -5.39 10.24 -4.78
CA GLN A 179 -5.86 8.87 -4.81
C GLN A 179 -6.86 8.64 -5.94
N GLY A 180 -6.99 7.38 -6.39
CA GLY A 180 -7.92 7.01 -7.44
C GLY A 180 -7.64 7.71 -8.78
N GLU A 181 -8.67 8.14 -9.47
CA GLU A 181 -8.55 8.73 -10.82
C GLU A 181 -7.58 9.92 -10.90
N PRO A 182 -7.56 10.90 -9.97
CA PRO A 182 -6.57 11.97 -10.01
C PRO A 182 -5.12 11.47 -9.94
N ALA A 183 -4.84 10.47 -9.11
CA ALA A 183 -3.51 9.85 -9.01
C ALA A 183 -3.16 9.07 -10.29
N TRP A 184 -4.12 8.35 -10.86
CA TRP A 184 -3.91 7.58 -12.09
C TRP A 184 -3.66 8.48 -13.29
N LYS A 185 -4.43 9.58 -13.41
CA LYS A 185 -4.21 10.58 -14.44
C LYS A 185 -2.82 11.21 -14.30
N ALA A 186 -2.45 11.67 -13.11
CA ALA A 186 -1.13 12.23 -12.86
C ALA A 186 -0.01 11.24 -13.18
N SER A 187 -0.20 9.94 -12.84
CA SER A 187 0.76 8.89 -13.20
C SER A 187 0.85 8.68 -14.71
N ALA A 188 -0.28 8.71 -15.43
CA ALA A 188 -0.27 8.61 -16.89
C ALA A 188 0.48 9.79 -17.52
N ASP A 189 0.19 11.02 -17.05
CA ASP A 189 0.76 12.24 -17.62
C ASP A 189 2.26 12.39 -17.29
N LEU A 190 2.65 12.24 -16.02
CA LEU A 190 4.02 12.52 -15.55
C LEU A 190 4.98 11.36 -15.73
N LEU A 191 4.49 10.12 -15.73
CA LEU A 191 5.29 8.90 -15.87
C LEU A 191 5.09 8.24 -17.23
N ALA A 192 4.38 8.89 -18.15
CA ALA A 192 4.08 8.38 -19.50
C ALA A 192 3.50 6.95 -19.48
N LEU A 193 2.59 6.64 -18.54
CA LEU A 193 1.90 5.35 -18.51
C LEU A 193 0.81 5.32 -19.60
N PRO A 194 0.45 4.13 -20.12
CA PRO A 194 -0.75 4.00 -20.92
C PRO A 194 -1.98 4.58 -20.17
N PRO A 195 -2.75 5.52 -20.74
CA PRO A 195 -3.76 6.29 -19.99
C PRO A 195 -4.80 5.43 -19.27
N ASN A 196 -5.16 4.28 -19.86
CA ASN A 196 -6.17 3.38 -19.30
C ASN A 196 -5.58 2.25 -18.43
N LEU A 197 -4.26 2.14 -18.29
CA LEU A 197 -3.64 1.02 -17.59
C LEU A 197 -4.13 0.90 -16.14
N LEU A 198 -3.99 1.94 -15.34
CA LEU A 198 -4.37 1.91 -13.93
C LEU A 198 -5.89 1.80 -13.73
N PRO A 199 -6.75 2.57 -14.43
CA PRO A 199 -8.20 2.39 -14.38
C PRO A 199 -8.65 0.97 -14.68
N GLU A 200 -8.11 0.36 -15.74
CA GLU A 200 -8.52 -0.99 -16.15
C GLU A 200 -8.01 -2.07 -15.20
N LEU A 201 -6.76 -1.99 -14.72
CA LEU A 201 -6.26 -2.90 -13.69
C LEU A 201 -7.10 -2.82 -12.42
N HIS A 202 -7.50 -1.60 -12.02
CA HIS A 202 -8.39 -1.41 -10.88
C HIS A 202 -9.76 -2.03 -11.11
N ALA A 203 -10.38 -1.81 -12.27
CA ALA A 203 -11.67 -2.39 -12.65
C ALA A 203 -11.60 -3.92 -12.67
N MET A 204 -10.54 -4.50 -13.25
CA MET A 204 -10.31 -5.95 -13.23
C MET A 204 -10.20 -6.51 -11.81
N ARG A 205 -9.48 -5.81 -10.92
CA ARG A 205 -9.32 -6.22 -9.52
C ARG A 205 -10.67 -6.27 -8.79
N LEU A 206 -11.55 -5.31 -9.05
CA LEU A 206 -12.88 -5.25 -8.42
C LEU A 206 -13.87 -6.26 -9.02
N SER A 207 -13.64 -6.72 -10.25
CA SER A 207 -14.49 -7.70 -10.91
C SER A 207 -14.30 -9.09 -10.30
N ARG A 208 -15.42 -9.79 -10.09
CA ARG A 208 -15.42 -11.22 -9.72
C ARG A 208 -15.18 -12.13 -10.91
N SER A 209 -15.37 -11.63 -12.13
CA SER A 209 -15.15 -12.41 -13.35
C SER A 209 -13.67 -12.53 -13.69
N THR A 210 -13.33 -13.61 -14.39
CA THR A 210 -12.00 -13.77 -14.98
C THR A 210 -12.02 -13.10 -16.35
N PRO A 211 -11.07 -12.17 -16.64
CA PRO A 211 -10.97 -11.54 -17.94
C PRO A 211 -10.67 -12.55 -19.06
N ALA A 212 -11.05 -12.21 -20.30
CA ALA A 212 -10.63 -12.98 -21.47
C ALA A 212 -9.08 -13.04 -21.55
N ARG A 213 -8.53 -14.17 -22.03
CA ARG A 213 -7.08 -14.40 -22.08
C ARG A 213 -6.34 -13.26 -22.80
N GLY A 214 -6.81 -12.84 -23.97
CA GLY A 214 -6.16 -11.76 -24.72
C GLY A 214 -6.10 -10.45 -23.94
N LEU A 215 -7.17 -10.08 -23.23
CA LEU A 215 -7.23 -8.86 -22.44
C LEU A 215 -6.24 -8.89 -21.27
N ILE A 216 -6.24 -9.97 -20.48
CA ILE A 216 -5.36 -10.06 -19.30
C ILE A 216 -3.88 -10.14 -19.70
N THR A 217 -3.58 -10.85 -20.80
CA THR A 217 -2.21 -10.92 -21.34
C THR A 217 -1.73 -9.54 -21.81
N ALA A 218 -2.56 -8.80 -22.54
CA ALA A 218 -2.22 -7.44 -22.98
C ALA A 218 -1.95 -6.49 -21.80
N ARG A 219 -2.74 -6.57 -20.72
CA ARG A 219 -2.52 -5.75 -19.52
C ARG A 219 -1.26 -6.17 -18.76
N PHE A 220 -1.00 -7.46 -18.71
CA PHE A 220 0.22 -7.99 -18.09
C PHE A 220 1.46 -7.49 -18.85
N ASP A 221 1.44 -7.54 -20.18
CA ASP A 221 2.50 -7.03 -21.03
C ASP A 221 2.72 -5.52 -20.82
N GLN A 222 1.68 -4.71 -20.78
CA GLN A 222 1.78 -3.28 -20.49
C GLN A 222 2.40 -2.98 -19.12
N VAL A 223 2.10 -3.80 -18.09
CA VAL A 223 2.74 -3.68 -16.78
C VAL A 223 4.23 -3.99 -16.87
N LEU A 224 4.61 -5.07 -17.55
CA LEU A 224 6.02 -5.45 -17.73
C LEU A 224 6.79 -4.37 -18.50
N GLU A 225 6.24 -3.84 -19.59
CA GLU A 225 6.88 -2.81 -20.40
C GLU A 225 7.00 -1.49 -19.62
N THR A 226 5.96 -1.11 -18.87
CA THR A 226 6.00 0.06 -17.98
C THR A 226 7.12 -0.06 -16.95
N LEU A 227 7.21 -1.20 -16.26
CA LEU A 227 8.26 -1.42 -15.26
C LEU A 227 9.65 -1.47 -15.88
N ARG A 228 9.81 -2.08 -17.07
CA ARG A 228 11.07 -2.10 -17.80
C ARG A 228 11.54 -0.67 -18.10
N ARG A 229 10.70 0.13 -18.74
CA ARG A 229 10.99 1.53 -19.09
C ARG A 229 11.33 2.37 -17.85
N LEU A 230 10.49 2.31 -16.82
CA LEU A 230 10.73 3.05 -15.58
C LEU A 230 12.01 2.62 -14.86
N SER A 231 12.41 1.34 -14.98
CA SER A 231 13.68 0.87 -14.40
C SER A 231 14.92 1.46 -15.07
N GLU A 232 14.80 1.86 -16.35
CA GLU A 232 15.88 2.49 -17.11
C GLU A 232 15.91 4.02 -16.91
N GLU A 233 14.76 4.61 -16.58
CA GLU A 233 14.63 6.06 -16.41
C GLU A 233 14.95 6.52 -14.98
N VAL A 234 14.48 5.78 -13.95
CA VAL A 234 14.55 6.20 -12.54
C VAL A 234 15.99 6.35 -12.03
N ASP A 235 16.91 5.63 -12.63
CA ASP A 235 18.34 5.71 -12.32
C ASP A 235 18.95 7.07 -12.69
N ARG A 236 18.28 7.83 -13.55
CA ARG A 236 18.71 9.15 -14.06
C ARG A 236 18.01 10.34 -13.40
N TRP A 237 17.16 10.08 -12.44
CA TRP A 237 16.34 11.14 -11.77
C TRP A 237 17.01 11.70 -10.54
#